data_4d04502f5f0e14d314b63e04d0bc102f
#
_entry.id   4d04502f5f0e14d314b63e04d0bc102f
#
_cell.length_a   1.000
_cell.length_b   1.000
_cell.length_c   1.000
_cell.angle_alpha   90.00
_cell.angle_beta   90.00
_cell.angle_gamma   90.00
#
_symmetry.space_group_name_H-M   'P 1'
#
loop_
_entity.id
_entity.type
_entity.pdbx_description
1 polymer ?
#
loop_
_entity_poly.entity_id
_entity_poly.type
_entity_poly.pdbx_seq_one_letter_code
_entity_poly.pdbx_strand_id
1 'polypeptide(L)'
;MVYFCIDVEASGPVPPLFNLLSIGVTALHDENGTLRLGRSFYIELKPIFPGFDPGAMKVCGLDAKRLEVDGVAPIEAMKRLAEWVREQNRGARERPVFVGHNAVFDWGYIAYYYRHFDLANPFGYKGIDSKSLAMGRLGLPWTKTSKENLQRLLALEPQDPAQVHRADYDAWYQALILKALLETEPVSTP
;
A
#
# COMPACT_ATOMS: atom_id res chain seq x y z
N MET A 1 -9.82 -13.92 6.66
CA MET A 1 -9.40 -13.11 5.48
C MET A 1 -8.15 -12.34 5.83
N VAL A 2 -7.27 -12.02 4.86
CA VAL A 2 -6.11 -11.15 5.12
C VAL A 2 -6.13 -9.99 4.13
N TYR A 3 -6.10 -8.77 4.65
CA TYR A 3 -5.93 -7.54 3.91
C TYR A 3 -4.45 -7.15 3.91
N PHE A 4 -3.93 -6.74 2.78
CA PHE A 4 -2.56 -6.28 2.62
C PHE A 4 -2.58 -4.80 2.27
N CYS A 5 -2.34 -3.96 3.27
CA CYS A 5 -2.23 -2.51 3.08
C CYS A 5 -0.88 -2.20 2.47
N ILE A 6 -0.90 -1.66 1.27
CA ILE A 6 0.28 -1.44 0.43
C ILE A 6 0.44 0.03 0.15
N ASP A 7 1.65 0.51 0.32
CA ASP A 7 2.09 1.83 -0.08
C ASP A 7 3.37 1.69 -0.89
N VAL A 8 3.50 2.48 -1.95
CA VAL A 8 4.69 2.45 -2.81
C VAL A 8 5.29 3.85 -2.96
N GLU A 9 6.63 3.89 -3.01
CA GLU A 9 7.33 5.08 -3.45
C GLU A 9 7.80 4.90 -4.89
N ALA A 10 7.63 5.93 -5.69
CA ALA A 10 7.93 5.88 -7.11
C ALA A 10 8.64 7.14 -7.60
N SER A 11 9.39 7.02 -8.70
CA SER A 11 10.09 8.15 -9.31
C SER A 11 9.19 9.07 -10.15
N GLY A 12 7.87 8.87 -10.12
CA GLY A 12 6.89 9.67 -10.87
C GLY A 12 5.52 9.00 -10.90
N PRO A 13 4.55 9.54 -11.67
CA PRO A 13 3.14 9.20 -11.50
C PRO A 13 2.69 7.87 -12.13
N VAL A 14 3.42 7.30 -13.11
CA VAL A 14 2.90 6.15 -13.86
C VAL A 14 4.00 5.23 -14.41
N PRO A 15 3.88 3.88 -14.26
CA PRO A 15 4.75 2.94 -14.95
C PRO A 15 4.34 2.82 -16.44
N PRO A 16 5.24 2.48 -17.37
CA PRO A 16 6.69 2.28 -17.21
C PRO A 16 7.53 3.55 -17.43
N LEU A 17 6.90 4.72 -17.51
CA LEU A 17 7.63 5.97 -17.68
C LEU A 17 8.51 6.28 -16.46
N PHE A 18 8.07 5.81 -15.29
CA PHE A 18 8.74 6.02 -14.01
C PHE A 18 8.93 4.71 -13.26
N ASN A 19 9.80 4.71 -12.25
CA ASN A 19 10.22 3.55 -11.50
C ASN A 19 9.42 3.34 -10.22
N LEU A 20 9.15 2.09 -9.88
CA LEU A 20 8.85 1.66 -8.53
C LEU A 20 10.15 1.61 -7.73
N LEU A 21 10.26 2.37 -6.65
CA LEU A 21 11.48 2.53 -5.88
C LEU A 21 11.45 1.80 -4.53
N SER A 22 10.29 1.78 -3.85
CA SER A 22 10.11 0.95 -2.67
C SER A 22 8.68 0.46 -2.54
N ILE A 23 8.52 -0.63 -1.79
CA ILE A 23 7.22 -1.24 -1.46
C ILE A 23 7.18 -1.47 0.04
N GLY A 24 6.18 -0.91 0.68
CA GLY A 24 5.79 -1.21 2.05
C GLY A 24 4.47 -1.97 2.08
N VAL A 25 4.36 -2.97 2.94
CA VAL A 25 3.12 -3.74 3.12
C VAL A 25 2.91 -4.05 4.59
N THR A 26 1.69 -3.89 5.08
CA THR A 26 1.28 -4.40 6.39
C THR A 26 0.08 -5.32 6.25
N ALA A 27 0.18 -6.52 6.80
CA ALA A 27 -0.92 -7.46 6.84
C ALA A 27 -1.92 -7.07 7.95
N LEU A 28 -3.21 -7.12 7.65
CA LEU A 28 -4.31 -7.01 8.62
C LEU A 28 -5.15 -8.29 8.53
N HIS A 29 -5.11 -9.08 9.60
CA HIS A 29 -5.82 -10.35 9.66
C HIS A 29 -7.25 -10.15 10.20
N ASP A 30 -8.23 -10.69 9.50
CA ASP A 30 -9.60 -10.81 9.96
C ASP A 30 -9.87 -12.27 10.38
N GLU A 31 -9.93 -12.49 11.67
CA GLU A 31 -10.23 -13.78 12.30
C GLU A 31 -11.65 -13.75 12.85
N ASN A 32 -12.63 -14.09 12.00
CA ASN A 32 -14.05 -14.12 12.35
C ASN A 32 -14.59 -12.79 12.90
N GLY A 33 -14.23 -11.69 12.26
CA GLY A 33 -14.65 -10.34 12.65
C GLY A 33 -13.72 -9.65 13.66
N THR A 34 -12.67 -10.32 14.13
CA THR A 34 -11.65 -9.71 14.98
C THR A 34 -10.45 -9.30 14.11
N LEU A 35 -10.19 -8.00 14.02
CA LEU A 35 -9.11 -7.44 13.21
C LEU A 35 -7.82 -7.31 14.01
N ARG A 36 -6.73 -7.92 13.53
CA ARG A 36 -5.41 -7.87 14.15
C ARG A 36 -4.35 -7.43 13.16
N LEU A 37 -3.55 -6.43 13.53
CA LEU A 37 -2.35 -6.08 12.79
C LEU A 37 -1.36 -7.24 12.81
N GLY A 38 -0.88 -7.61 11.63
CA GLY A 38 0.12 -8.63 11.42
C GLY A 38 1.52 -8.04 11.22
N ARG A 39 2.36 -8.79 10.50
CA ARG A 39 3.73 -8.40 10.16
C ARG A 39 3.73 -7.37 9.03
N SER A 40 4.81 -6.60 8.96
CA SER A 40 5.10 -5.70 7.84
C SER A 40 6.24 -6.25 6.98
N PHE A 41 6.26 -5.80 5.74
CA PHE A 41 7.27 -6.06 4.73
C PHE A 41 7.76 -4.73 4.15
N TYR A 42 9.05 -4.64 3.89
CA TYR A 42 9.65 -3.50 3.20
C TYR A 42 10.75 -3.96 2.27
N ILE A 43 10.82 -3.36 1.08
CA ILE A 43 11.87 -3.61 0.12
C ILE A 43 12.11 -2.40 -0.78
N GLU A 44 13.37 -2.10 -1.07
CA GLU A 44 13.79 -1.09 -2.01
C GLU A 44 14.29 -1.73 -3.31
N LEU A 45 13.94 -1.11 -4.45
CA LEU A 45 14.17 -1.67 -5.77
C LEU A 45 15.18 -0.84 -6.56
N LYS A 46 15.98 -1.52 -7.38
CA LYS A 46 16.76 -0.86 -8.43
C LYS A 46 15.85 -0.22 -9.47
N PRO A 47 16.10 1.04 -9.88
CA PRO A 47 15.38 1.62 -11.01
C PRO A 47 15.73 0.87 -12.31
N ILE A 48 14.74 0.72 -13.19
CA ILE A 48 14.89 0.04 -14.50
C ILE A 48 14.40 0.87 -15.68
N PHE A 49 13.78 2.01 -15.40
CA PHE A 49 13.31 2.96 -16.41
C PHE A 49 14.04 4.30 -16.28
N PRO A 50 14.16 5.09 -17.36
CA PRO A 50 14.95 6.33 -17.33
C PRO A 50 14.25 7.49 -16.64
N GLY A 51 12.95 7.39 -16.33
CA GLY A 51 12.15 8.52 -15.85
C GLY A 51 12.32 8.77 -14.36
N PHE A 52 12.63 10.02 -14.01
CA PHE A 52 12.66 10.53 -12.64
C PHE A 52 12.05 11.94 -12.62
N ASP A 53 10.89 12.07 -12.00
CA ASP A 53 10.26 13.36 -11.76
C ASP A 53 10.88 14.02 -10.51
N PRO A 54 11.41 15.25 -10.62
CA PRO A 54 12.07 15.90 -9.49
C PRO A 54 11.14 16.13 -8.30
N GLY A 55 9.84 16.38 -8.55
CA GLY A 55 8.84 16.56 -7.49
C GLY A 55 8.59 15.27 -6.73
N ALA A 56 8.39 14.15 -7.46
CA ALA A 56 8.20 12.83 -6.86
C ALA A 56 9.44 12.40 -6.06
N MET A 57 10.64 12.60 -6.60
CA MET A 57 11.90 12.27 -5.91
C MET A 57 12.09 13.08 -4.63
N LYS A 58 11.67 14.34 -4.63
CA LYS A 58 11.71 15.18 -3.43
C LYS A 58 10.73 14.68 -2.35
N VAL A 59 9.57 14.17 -2.75
CA VAL A 59 8.56 13.66 -1.82
C VAL A 59 9.01 12.34 -1.23
N CYS A 60 9.42 11.37 -2.05
CA CYS A 60 9.81 10.04 -1.55
C CYS A 60 11.15 10.03 -0.80
N GLY A 61 12.02 11.04 -1.02
CA GLY A 61 13.30 11.18 -0.33
C GLY A 61 14.33 10.09 -0.60
N LEU A 62 14.07 9.17 -1.55
CA LEU A 62 14.97 8.08 -1.89
C LEU A 62 16.08 8.56 -2.84
N ASP A 63 17.31 8.11 -2.59
CA ASP A 63 18.44 8.37 -3.47
C ASP A 63 18.51 7.34 -4.60
N ALA A 64 18.18 7.78 -5.83
CA ALA A 64 18.17 6.92 -7.01
C ALA A 64 19.54 6.29 -7.28
N LYS A 65 20.65 7.02 -7.09
CA LYS A 65 22.01 6.50 -7.30
C LYS A 65 22.37 5.42 -6.29
N ARG A 66 21.97 5.61 -5.04
CA ARG A 66 22.10 4.55 -4.02
C ARG A 66 21.29 3.33 -4.42
N LEU A 67 20.06 3.51 -4.88
CA LEU A 67 19.20 2.40 -5.31
C LEU A 67 19.72 1.64 -6.54
N GLU A 68 20.45 2.29 -7.44
CA GLU A 68 21.14 1.62 -8.54
C GLU A 68 22.19 0.60 -8.05
N VAL A 69 22.78 0.83 -6.90
CA VAL A 69 23.79 -0.04 -6.30
C VAL A 69 23.16 -1.04 -5.34
N ASP A 70 22.44 -0.52 -4.34
CA ASP A 70 21.98 -1.30 -3.17
C ASP A 70 20.57 -1.87 -3.32
N GLY A 71 19.77 -1.33 -4.23
CA GLY A 71 18.39 -1.79 -4.45
C GLY A 71 18.34 -3.24 -4.94
N VAL A 72 17.28 -3.93 -4.58
CA VAL A 72 17.01 -5.30 -5.05
C VAL A 72 16.55 -5.27 -6.51
N ALA A 73 17.00 -6.23 -7.32
CA ALA A 73 16.49 -6.37 -8.69
C ALA A 73 14.96 -6.49 -8.67
N PRO A 74 14.21 -5.71 -9.47
CA PRO A 74 12.75 -5.65 -9.37
C PRO A 74 12.04 -7.01 -9.51
N ILE A 75 12.51 -7.87 -10.41
CA ILE A 75 11.96 -9.24 -10.54
C ILE A 75 12.09 -10.03 -9.24
N GLU A 76 13.21 -9.89 -8.54
CA GLU A 76 13.45 -10.56 -7.26
C GLU A 76 12.61 -9.95 -6.14
N ALA A 77 12.47 -8.61 -6.12
CA ALA A 77 11.62 -7.91 -5.17
C ALA A 77 10.15 -8.37 -5.30
N MET A 78 9.63 -8.48 -6.52
CA MET A 78 8.27 -8.94 -6.78
C MET A 78 8.06 -10.42 -6.39
N LYS A 79 9.08 -11.28 -6.56
CA LYS A 79 9.03 -12.67 -6.08
C LYS A 79 8.97 -12.75 -4.56
N ARG A 80 9.83 -11.98 -3.86
CA ARG A 80 9.83 -11.90 -2.39
C ARG A 80 8.52 -11.37 -1.84
N LEU A 81 7.96 -10.35 -2.48
CA LEU A 81 6.62 -9.85 -2.11
C LEU A 81 5.56 -10.95 -2.26
N ALA A 82 5.53 -11.65 -3.40
CA ALA A 82 4.55 -12.72 -3.63
C ALA A 82 4.69 -13.88 -2.64
N GLU A 83 5.92 -14.22 -2.26
CA GLU A 83 6.22 -15.27 -1.29
C GLU A 83 5.77 -14.85 0.11
N TRP A 84 6.12 -13.63 0.54
CA TRP A 84 5.70 -13.07 1.82
C TRP A 84 4.16 -12.98 1.93
N VAL A 85 3.47 -12.52 0.88
CA VAL A 85 2.01 -12.48 0.83
C VAL A 85 1.41 -13.87 0.99
N ARG A 86 1.97 -14.90 0.32
CA ARG A 86 1.52 -16.29 0.46
C ARG A 86 1.73 -16.83 1.87
N GLU A 87 2.85 -16.49 2.51
CA GLU A 87 3.12 -16.87 3.91
C GLU A 87 2.10 -16.26 4.87
N GLN A 88 1.87 -14.93 4.76
CA GLN A 88 0.91 -14.23 5.62
C GLN A 88 -0.54 -14.71 5.38
N ASN A 89 -0.87 -15.15 4.17
CA ASN A 89 -2.20 -15.65 3.82
C ASN A 89 -2.38 -17.16 4.11
N ARG A 90 -1.37 -17.84 4.66
CA ARG A 90 -1.43 -19.29 4.93
C ARG A 90 -2.54 -19.62 5.91
N GLY A 91 -3.42 -20.55 5.51
CA GLY A 91 -4.59 -20.94 6.30
C GLY A 91 -5.83 -20.07 6.10
N ALA A 92 -5.73 -18.94 5.41
CA ALA A 92 -6.91 -18.17 5.02
C ALA A 92 -7.68 -18.90 3.91
N ARG A 93 -9.02 -18.85 3.98
CA ARG A 93 -9.90 -19.44 2.95
C ARG A 93 -9.95 -18.56 1.69
N GLU A 94 -9.82 -17.25 1.89
CA GLU A 94 -9.96 -16.25 0.84
C GLU A 94 -8.60 -15.89 0.23
N ARG A 95 -8.63 -15.39 -0.98
CA ARG A 95 -7.45 -14.83 -1.62
C ARG A 95 -6.97 -13.57 -0.90
N PRO A 96 -5.65 -13.26 -0.97
CA PRO A 96 -5.12 -12.00 -0.46
C PRO A 96 -5.87 -10.79 -1.04
N VAL A 97 -6.24 -9.84 -0.19
CA VAL A 97 -6.92 -8.61 -0.61
C VAL A 97 -5.92 -7.46 -0.62
N PHE A 98 -5.67 -6.88 -1.80
CA PHE A 98 -4.90 -5.65 -1.93
C PHE A 98 -5.69 -4.47 -1.35
N VAL A 99 -5.04 -3.60 -0.58
CA VAL A 99 -5.62 -2.35 -0.09
C VAL A 99 -4.61 -1.21 -0.26
N GLY A 100 -5.06 -0.08 -0.80
CA GLY A 100 -4.25 1.15 -0.89
C GLY A 100 -5.04 2.37 -0.43
N HIS A 101 -4.36 3.45 -0.10
CA HIS A 101 -4.97 4.75 0.17
C HIS A 101 -4.81 5.66 -1.05
N ASN A 102 -5.82 5.77 -1.91
CA ASN A 102 -5.74 6.14 -3.31
C ASN A 102 -5.14 5.00 -4.14
N ALA A 103 -5.70 3.83 -3.97
CA ALA A 103 -5.18 2.54 -4.43
C ALA A 103 -4.85 2.48 -5.93
N VAL A 104 -5.40 3.36 -6.75
CA VAL A 104 -5.13 3.41 -8.19
C VAL A 104 -3.65 3.65 -8.51
N PHE A 105 -2.96 4.42 -7.65
CA PHE A 105 -1.54 4.69 -7.79
C PHE A 105 -0.70 3.45 -7.47
N ASP A 106 -0.82 2.93 -6.26
CA ASP A 106 -0.05 1.77 -5.77
C ASP A 106 -0.35 0.53 -6.60
N TRP A 107 -1.62 0.30 -6.90
CA TRP A 107 -2.07 -0.80 -7.74
C TRP A 107 -1.46 -0.72 -9.14
N GLY A 108 -1.40 0.47 -9.73
CA GLY A 108 -0.82 0.67 -11.07
C GLY A 108 0.62 0.15 -11.15
N TYR A 109 1.45 0.46 -10.15
CA TYR A 109 2.82 -0.02 -10.06
C TYR A 109 2.91 -1.52 -9.79
N ILE A 110 2.22 -2.01 -8.77
CA ILE A 110 2.26 -3.43 -8.38
C ILE A 110 1.77 -4.32 -9.53
N ALA A 111 0.62 -4.00 -10.13
CA ALA A 111 0.07 -4.80 -11.23
C ALA A 111 0.98 -4.77 -12.47
N TYR A 112 1.53 -3.59 -12.80
CA TYR A 112 2.45 -3.44 -13.93
C TYR A 112 3.71 -4.29 -13.73
N TYR A 113 4.38 -4.21 -12.58
CA TYR A 113 5.63 -4.92 -12.34
C TYR A 113 5.44 -6.44 -12.35
N TYR A 114 4.36 -6.98 -11.77
CA TYR A 114 4.02 -8.39 -11.90
C TYR A 114 3.86 -8.79 -13.36
N ARG A 115 3.16 -8.00 -14.16
CA ARG A 115 2.94 -8.30 -15.57
C ARG A 115 4.20 -8.13 -16.42
N HIS A 116 5.00 -7.10 -16.15
CA HIS A 116 6.26 -6.81 -16.83
C HIS A 116 7.25 -7.98 -16.74
N PHE A 117 7.30 -8.64 -15.60
CA PHE A 117 8.18 -9.79 -15.38
C PHE A 117 7.49 -11.15 -15.61
N ASP A 118 6.30 -11.17 -16.16
CA ASP A 118 5.49 -12.38 -16.38
C ASP A 118 5.31 -13.23 -15.10
N LEU A 119 5.15 -12.57 -13.95
CA LEU A 119 4.89 -13.17 -12.66
C LEU A 119 3.41 -13.18 -12.33
N ALA A 120 2.95 -14.23 -11.64
CA ALA A 120 1.58 -14.28 -11.13
C ALA A 120 1.39 -13.26 -9.99
N ASN A 121 0.45 -12.33 -10.17
CA ASN A 121 0.07 -11.37 -9.13
C ASN A 121 -0.73 -12.08 -8.03
N PRO A 122 -0.25 -12.13 -6.76
CA PRO A 122 -0.94 -12.84 -5.69
C PRO A 122 -2.32 -12.24 -5.36
N PHE A 123 -2.53 -10.95 -5.63
CA PHE A 123 -3.79 -10.25 -5.39
C PHE A 123 -4.81 -10.42 -6.54
N GLY A 124 -4.40 -11.01 -7.67
CA GLY A 124 -5.24 -11.11 -8.87
C GLY A 124 -5.41 -9.75 -9.55
N TYR A 125 -6.66 -9.24 -9.64
CA TYR A 125 -7.00 -8.00 -10.33
C TYR A 125 -7.98 -7.12 -9.54
N LYS A 126 -8.17 -7.38 -8.24
CA LYS A 126 -9.11 -6.67 -7.37
C LYS A 126 -8.38 -6.08 -6.18
N GLY A 127 -8.90 -4.95 -5.70
CA GLY A 127 -8.39 -4.29 -4.50
C GLY A 127 -9.44 -3.40 -3.86
N ILE A 128 -9.12 -2.92 -2.69
CA ILE A 128 -9.92 -1.94 -1.94
C ILE A 128 -9.17 -0.62 -1.95
N ASP A 129 -9.88 0.45 -2.27
CA ASP A 129 -9.43 1.82 -2.03
C ASP A 129 -9.98 2.32 -0.70
N SER A 130 -9.11 2.60 0.26
CA SER A 130 -9.51 3.01 1.61
C SER A 130 -10.15 4.40 1.66
N LYS A 131 -9.85 5.29 0.69
CA LYS A 131 -10.53 6.59 0.56
C LYS A 131 -11.98 6.40 0.14
N SER A 132 -12.23 5.56 -0.87
CA SER A 132 -13.58 5.23 -1.33
C SER A 132 -14.38 4.49 -0.24
N LEU A 133 -13.71 3.60 0.51
CA LEU A 133 -14.31 2.94 1.66
C LEU A 133 -14.72 3.95 2.74
N ALA A 134 -13.85 4.94 3.04
CA ALA A 134 -14.15 5.99 4.01
C ALA A 134 -15.34 6.86 3.58
N MET A 135 -15.47 7.17 2.28
CA MET A 135 -16.65 7.85 1.76
C MET A 135 -17.93 7.11 2.10
N GLY A 136 -17.96 5.80 1.84
CA GLY A 136 -19.14 4.99 2.09
C GLY A 136 -19.42 4.76 3.57
N ARG A 137 -18.38 4.50 4.38
CA ARG A 137 -18.51 4.19 5.82
C ARG A 137 -18.88 5.42 6.66
N LEU A 138 -18.28 6.57 6.34
CA LEU A 138 -18.37 7.78 7.15
C LEU A 138 -19.24 8.88 6.51
N GLY A 139 -19.81 8.63 5.33
CA GLY A 139 -20.60 9.62 4.61
C GLY A 139 -19.81 10.86 4.18
N LEU A 140 -18.51 10.71 3.89
CA LEU A 140 -17.61 11.83 3.61
C LEU A 140 -17.54 12.15 2.11
N PRO A 141 -17.39 13.43 1.73
CA PRO A 141 -16.96 13.76 0.38
C PRO A 141 -15.49 13.35 0.16
N TRP A 142 -15.12 13.06 -1.08
CA TRP A 142 -13.76 12.69 -1.47
C TRP A 142 -12.66 13.60 -0.91
N THR A 143 -12.91 14.92 -0.90
CA THR A 143 -11.96 15.93 -0.41
C THR A 143 -11.66 15.83 1.09
N LYS A 144 -12.42 15.04 1.84
CA LYS A 144 -12.25 14.84 3.29
C LYS A 144 -11.67 13.47 3.67
N THR A 145 -11.19 12.71 2.69
CA THR A 145 -10.64 11.35 2.91
C THR A 145 -9.12 11.32 2.97
N SER A 146 -8.44 12.43 3.23
CA SER A 146 -6.98 12.42 3.46
C SER A 146 -6.62 11.68 4.75
N LYS A 147 -5.40 11.12 4.83
CA LYS A 147 -4.89 10.43 6.04
C LYS A 147 -5.06 11.31 7.30
N GLU A 148 -4.72 12.61 7.22
CA GLU A 148 -4.89 13.57 8.32
C GLU A 148 -6.35 13.75 8.79
N ASN A 149 -7.30 13.81 7.84
CA ASN A 149 -8.70 13.93 8.20
C ASN A 149 -9.24 12.65 8.82
N LEU A 150 -8.90 11.50 8.22
CA LEU A 150 -9.31 10.20 8.74
C LEU A 150 -8.70 9.93 10.11
N GLN A 151 -7.43 10.31 10.35
CA GLN A 151 -6.79 10.23 11.65
C GLN A 151 -7.63 10.90 12.74
N ARG A 152 -8.08 12.13 12.49
CA ARG A 152 -8.90 12.88 13.45
C ARG A 152 -10.29 12.27 13.66
N LEU A 153 -10.95 11.88 12.56
CA LEU A 153 -12.31 11.32 12.59
C LEU A 153 -12.36 9.93 13.24
N LEU A 154 -11.30 9.14 13.07
CA LEU A 154 -11.19 7.78 13.62
C LEU A 154 -10.43 7.75 14.96
N ALA A 155 -10.10 8.91 15.53
CA ALA A 155 -9.36 9.06 16.78
C ALA A 155 -8.05 8.24 16.82
N LEU A 156 -7.32 8.21 15.70
CA LEU A 156 -6.01 7.55 15.61
C LEU A 156 -4.91 8.49 16.10
N GLU A 157 -3.83 7.90 16.63
CA GLU A 157 -2.63 8.66 17.00
C GLU A 157 -2.07 9.40 15.76
N PRO A 158 -1.55 10.63 15.93
CA PRO A 158 -0.94 11.37 14.85
C PRO A 158 0.21 10.62 14.17
N GLN A 159 0.32 10.75 12.84
CA GLN A 159 1.50 10.27 12.14
C GLN A 159 2.75 11.01 12.64
N ASP A 160 3.86 10.28 12.78
CA ASP A 160 5.17 10.87 12.99
C ASP A 160 5.66 11.56 11.70
N PRO A 161 5.79 12.90 11.68
CA PRO A 161 6.22 13.62 10.47
C PRO A 161 7.58 13.18 9.92
N ALA A 162 8.45 12.62 10.77
CA ALA A 162 9.76 12.13 10.37
C ALA A 162 9.70 10.80 9.60
N GLN A 163 8.58 10.11 9.62
CA GLN A 163 8.42 8.80 9.00
C GLN A 163 7.45 8.81 7.80
N VAL A 164 6.68 9.87 7.63
CA VAL A 164 5.80 10.05 6.46
C VAL A 164 6.62 9.98 5.17
N HIS A 165 6.06 9.37 4.12
CA HIS A 165 6.74 9.04 2.85
C HIS A 165 7.82 7.95 2.98
N ARG A 166 7.71 7.13 4.01
CA ARG A 166 8.37 5.83 4.04
C ARG A 166 7.30 4.77 3.79
N ALA A 167 7.44 4.00 2.73
CA ALA A 167 6.40 3.05 2.31
C ALA A 167 5.99 2.05 3.41
N ASP A 168 6.93 1.57 4.25
CA ASP A 168 6.64 0.67 5.36
C ASP A 168 5.78 1.34 6.45
N TYR A 169 6.11 2.57 6.81
CA TYR A 169 5.36 3.34 7.79
C TYR A 169 3.97 3.73 7.26
N ASP A 170 3.93 4.21 6.02
CA ASP A 170 2.68 4.60 5.38
C ASP A 170 1.73 3.40 5.20
N ALA A 171 2.23 2.23 4.83
CA ALA A 171 1.46 0.99 4.75
C ALA A 171 0.92 0.55 6.12
N TRP A 172 1.73 0.68 7.18
CA TRP A 172 1.30 0.41 8.54
C TRP A 172 0.19 1.35 8.98
N TYR A 173 0.35 2.65 8.71
CA TYR A 173 -0.67 3.63 9.06
C TYR A 173 -1.97 3.44 8.26
N GLN A 174 -1.87 3.05 7.00
CA GLN A 174 -3.03 2.65 6.20
C GLN A 174 -3.76 1.44 6.80
N ALA A 175 -3.03 0.49 7.38
CA ALA A 175 -3.65 -0.65 8.05
C ALA A 175 -4.40 -0.24 9.33
N LEU A 176 -3.93 0.76 10.09
CA LEU A 176 -4.68 1.34 11.21
C LEU A 176 -5.97 2.01 10.73
N ILE A 177 -5.90 2.81 9.65
CA ILE A 177 -7.07 3.46 9.06
C ILE A 177 -8.07 2.39 8.59
N LEU A 178 -7.61 1.38 7.84
CA LEU A 178 -8.48 0.31 7.37
C LEU A 178 -9.18 -0.42 8.53
N LYS A 179 -8.41 -0.78 9.56
CA LYS A 179 -8.92 -1.44 10.75
C LYS A 179 -10.04 -0.62 11.37
N ALA A 180 -9.80 0.67 11.65
CA ALA A 180 -10.78 1.56 12.24
C ALA A 180 -12.03 1.73 11.35
N LEU A 181 -11.87 1.85 10.02
CA LEU A 181 -12.99 1.93 9.09
C LEU A 181 -13.84 0.66 9.11
N LEU A 182 -13.23 -0.51 9.18
CA LEU A 182 -13.96 -1.78 9.21
C LEU A 182 -14.69 -2.00 10.54
N GLU A 183 -14.15 -1.48 11.65
CA GLU A 183 -14.74 -1.54 13.00
C GLU A 183 -15.82 -0.45 13.23
N THR A 184 -15.85 0.61 12.41
CA THR A 184 -16.89 1.65 12.51
C THR A 184 -18.21 1.13 11.97
N GLU A 185 -19.31 1.37 12.68
CA GLU A 185 -20.65 1.08 12.17
C GLU A 185 -20.95 1.95 10.94
N PRO A 186 -21.56 1.40 9.87
CA PRO A 186 -21.94 2.20 8.71
C PRO A 186 -22.92 3.29 9.08
N VAL A 187 -22.78 4.47 8.46
CA VAL A 187 -23.80 5.52 8.58
C VAL A 187 -25.14 4.96 8.09
N SER A 188 -26.12 4.91 8.97
CA SER A 188 -27.47 4.49 8.60
C SER A 188 -28.01 5.46 7.55
N THR A 189 -28.26 4.96 6.34
CA THR A 189 -28.98 5.74 5.34
C THR A 189 -30.42 5.89 5.81
N PRO A 190 -30.99 7.10 5.86
CA PRO A 190 -32.37 7.31 6.25
C PRO A 190 -33.36 6.67 5.27
#